data_12d0762f975c6717224080e30964f056
#
_entry.id   12d0762f975c6717224080e30964f056
#
_cell.length_a   1.000
_cell.length_b   1.000
_cell.length_c   1.000
_cell.angle_alpha   90.00
_cell.angle_beta   90.00
_cell.angle_gamma   90.00
#
_symmetry.space_group_name_H-M   'P 1'
#
loop_
_entity.id
_entity.type
_entity.pdbx_description
1 polymer ?
#
loop_
_entity_poly.entity_id
_entity_poly.type
_entity_poly.pdbx_seq_one_letter_code
_entity_poly.pdbx_strand_id
1 'polypeptide(L)'
;MNKRNHKTYRRDKQNLEKRLERKQYEDQPEPMFKDSNIVYEIAERTRAIVCGGIGVFHKLVCRLKLDRAINDNVELLKTHVPYHESDHVLNIAYNVLSGGTCLEDIKRLRNDETYMNCLGADRIPDATTAGDFLRRFD
;
A
#
# COMPACT_ATOMS: atom_id res chain seq x y z
N MET A 1 -18.36 16.17 -1.07
CA MET A 1 -17.63 15.35 -0.05
C MET A 1 -18.15 15.71 1.33
N ASN A 2 -18.64 14.74 2.12
CA ASN A 2 -19.29 15.00 3.41
C ASN A 2 -18.24 15.47 4.45
N LYS A 3 -18.57 16.49 5.28
CA LYS A 3 -17.66 17.05 6.32
C LYS A 3 -17.11 16.00 7.30
N ARG A 4 -17.87 14.92 7.56
CA ARG A 4 -17.46 13.79 8.41
C ARG A 4 -16.29 13.02 7.80
N ASN A 5 -16.33 12.75 6.49
CA ASN A 5 -15.27 12.02 5.78
C ASN A 5 -13.96 12.83 5.73
N HIS A 6 -14.06 14.16 5.62
CA HIS A 6 -12.89 15.03 5.59
C HIS A 6 -12.13 15.06 6.94
N LYS A 7 -12.87 14.98 8.07
CA LYS A 7 -12.25 14.93 9.41
C LYS A 7 -11.53 13.59 9.65
N THR A 8 -12.14 12.47 9.22
CA THR A 8 -11.54 11.14 9.32
C THR A 8 -10.28 11.06 8.46
N TYR A 9 -10.35 11.49 7.20
CA TYR A 9 -9.21 11.53 6.30
C TYR A 9 -8.02 12.33 6.88
N ARG A 10 -8.28 13.51 7.45
CA ARG A 10 -7.22 14.32 8.10
C ARG A 10 -6.56 13.59 9.26
N ARG A 11 -7.37 12.94 10.10
CA ARG A 11 -6.86 12.19 11.26
C ARG A 11 -5.99 11.02 10.80
N ASP A 12 -6.46 10.24 9.84
CA ASP A 12 -5.75 9.06 9.33
C ASP A 12 -4.43 9.47 8.65
N LYS A 13 -4.46 10.55 7.87
CA LYS A 13 -3.24 11.15 7.31
C LYS A 13 -2.23 11.55 8.40
N GLN A 14 -2.68 12.24 9.46
CA GLN A 14 -1.81 12.64 10.56
C GLN A 14 -1.22 11.43 11.30
N ASN A 15 -2.01 10.35 11.49
CA ASN A 15 -1.53 9.13 12.11
C ASN A 15 -0.43 8.46 11.28
N LEU A 16 -0.60 8.41 9.96
CA LEU A 16 0.40 7.88 9.04
C LEU A 16 1.66 8.74 9.04
N GLU A 17 1.54 10.07 8.96
CA GLU A 17 2.67 11.00 9.04
C GLU A 17 3.48 10.80 10.32
N LYS A 18 2.82 10.72 11.50
CA LYS A 18 3.49 10.43 12.77
C LYS A 18 4.17 9.06 12.80
N ARG A 19 3.61 8.05 12.13
CA ARG A 19 4.22 6.73 11.99
C ARG A 19 5.51 6.82 11.17
N LEU A 20 5.48 7.58 10.07
CA LEU A 20 6.62 7.76 9.18
C LEU A 20 7.74 8.58 9.80
N GLU A 21 7.43 9.64 10.56
CA GLU A 21 8.41 10.48 11.27
C GLU A 21 9.28 9.69 12.28
N ARG A 22 8.76 8.58 12.80
CA ARG A 22 9.46 7.73 13.76
C ARG A 22 10.42 6.72 13.13
N LYS A 23 10.42 6.60 11.80
CA LYS A 23 11.22 5.61 11.07
C LYS A 23 12.25 6.30 10.21
N GLN A 24 13.51 5.89 10.36
CA GLN A 24 14.56 6.18 9.39
C GLN A 24 14.46 5.12 8.29
N TYR A 25 14.45 5.57 7.03
CA TYR A 25 14.38 4.69 5.88
C TYR A 25 15.77 4.61 5.25
N GLU A 26 16.41 3.50 5.52
CA GLU A 26 17.61 3.03 4.84
C GLU A 26 17.21 2.01 3.76
N ASP A 27 18.21 1.38 3.13
CA ASP A 27 17.93 0.25 2.24
C ASP A 27 17.18 -0.86 3.00
N GLN A 28 16.03 -1.30 2.43
CA GLN A 28 15.13 -2.22 3.13
C GLN A 28 15.42 -3.66 2.69
N PRO A 29 15.69 -4.57 3.63
CA PRO A 29 15.96 -5.98 3.30
C PRO A 29 14.71 -6.71 2.79
N GLU A 30 13.51 -6.20 3.11
CA GLU A 30 12.24 -6.82 2.77
C GLU A 30 11.27 -5.82 2.14
N PRO A 31 10.37 -6.29 1.23
CA PRO A 31 9.30 -5.46 0.67
C PRO A 31 8.42 -4.82 1.74
N MET A 32 7.84 -3.66 1.42
CA MET A 32 6.95 -2.93 2.32
C MET A 32 5.62 -3.66 2.52
N PHE A 33 5.11 -4.34 1.49
CA PHE A 33 3.92 -5.17 1.59
C PHE A 33 4.29 -6.51 2.24
N LYS A 34 3.91 -6.63 3.49
CA LYS A 34 4.15 -7.83 4.30
C LYS A 34 2.92 -8.73 4.31
N ASP A 35 2.85 -9.63 5.26
CA ASP A 35 1.66 -10.46 5.45
C ASP A 35 0.42 -9.61 5.76
N SER A 36 -0.73 -10.08 5.29
CA SER A 36 -2.00 -9.39 5.53
C SER A 36 -2.39 -9.44 7.00
N ASN A 37 -2.69 -8.29 7.59
CA ASN A 37 -3.20 -8.14 8.96
C ASN A 37 -4.72 -8.36 9.05
N ILE A 38 -5.28 -9.25 8.22
CA ILE A 38 -6.70 -9.58 8.28
C ILE A 38 -6.95 -10.62 9.38
N VAL A 39 -7.72 -10.21 10.38
CA VAL A 39 -8.26 -11.08 11.41
C VAL A 39 -9.78 -11.08 11.27
N TYR A 40 -10.36 -12.27 11.22
CA TYR A 40 -11.82 -12.44 11.20
C TYR A 40 -12.32 -12.57 12.63
N GLU A 41 -13.10 -11.58 13.06
CA GLU A 41 -13.73 -11.59 14.37
C GLU A 41 -15.15 -11.03 14.28
N ILE A 42 -16.01 -11.44 15.23
CA ILE A 42 -17.31 -10.80 15.43
C ILE A 42 -17.06 -9.60 16.32
N ALA A 43 -17.16 -8.39 15.73
CA ALA A 43 -16.86 -7.15 16.43
C ALA A 43 -18.08 -6.24 16.52
N GLU A 44 -18.25 -5.58 17.67
CA GLU A 44 -19.28 -4.56 17.86
C GLU A 44 -18.95 -3.24 17.15
N ARG A 45 -17.65 -2.99 16.89
CA ARG A 45 -17.16 -1.81 16.20
C ARG A 45 -16.25 -2.20 15.06
N THR A 46 -16.64 -1.83 13.85
CA THR A 46 -15.87 -2.10 12.65
C THR A 46 -15.35 -0.81 12.00
N ARG A 47 -14.16 -0.87 11.41
CA ARG A 47 -13.69 0.13 10.46
C ARG A 47 -13.92 -0.42 9.06
N ALA A 48 -14.70 0.29 8.26
CA ALA A 48 -14.93 -0.07 6.87
C ALA A 48 -13.88 0.62 5.98
N ILE A 49 -13.30 -0.15 5.05
CA ILE A 49 -12.51 0.38 3.95
C ILE A 49 -13.37 0.41 2.68
N VAL A 50 -13.08 1.34 1.79
CA VAL A 50 -13.84 1.50 0.53
C VAL A 50 -13.66 0.28 -0.38
N CYS A 51 -12.54 -0.44 -0.27
CA CYS A 51 -12.18 -1.61 -1.07
C CYS A 51 -11.99 -2.84 -0.18
N GLY A 52 -13.07 -3.31 0.43
CA GLY A 52 -13.05 -4.39 1.44
C GLY A 52 -12.46 -5.72 0.99
N GLY A 53 -12.40 -5.98 -0.31
CA GLY A 53 -11.77 -7.19 -0.86
C GLY A 53 -10.25 -7.17 -0.95
N ILE A 54 -9.60 -5.99 -0.82
CA ILE A 54 -8.16 -5.84 -1.11
C ILE A 54 -7.28 -6.68 -0.18
N GLY A 55 -7.64 -6.79 1.08
CA GLY A 55 -6.88 -7.61 2.02
C GLY A 55 -6.94 -9.11 1.71
N VAL A 56 -8.06 -9.59 1.15
CA VAL A 56 -8.18 -10.97 0.69
C VAL A 56 -7.28 -11.20 -0.52
N PHE A 57 -7.25 -10.25 -1.46
CA PHE A 57 -6.33 -10.28 -2.60
C PHE A 57 -4.88 -10.27 -2.14
N HIS A 58 -4.52 -9.39 -1.20
CA HIS A 58 -3.17 -9.34 -0.66
C HIS A 58 -2.77 -10.66 0.01
N LYS A 59 -3.66 -11.25 0.79
CA LYS A 59 -3.44 -12.58 1.37
C LYS A 59 -3.23 -13.66 0.31
N LEU A 60 -3.94 -13.60 -0.82
CA LEU A 60 -3.74 -14.49 -1.94
C LEU A 60 -2.36 -14.26 -2.59
N VAL A 61 -1.96 -13.01 -2.81
CA VAL A 61 -0.63 -12.65 -3.33
C VAL A 61 0.47 -13.24 -2.46
N CYS A 62 0.40 -13.07 -1.14
CA CYS A 62 1.36 -13.63 -0.18
C CYS A 62 1.38 -15.18 -0.24
N ARG A 63 0.19 -15.81 -0.29
CA ARG A 63 0.08 -17.26 -0.36
C ARG A 63 0.67 -17.86 -1.66
N LEU A 64 0.51 -17.15 -2.77
CA LEU A 64 1.07 -17.50 -4.07
C LEU A 64 2.54 -17.09 -4.22
N LYS A 65 3.09 -16.36 -3.26
CA LYS A 65 4.45 -15.80 -3.29
C LYS A 65 4.70 -14.91 -4.52
N LEU A 66 3.68 -14.17 -4.96
CA LEU A 66 3.78 -13.30 -6.14
C LEU A 66 4.73 -12.12 -5.87
N ASP A 67 4.79 -11.62 -4.64
CA ASP A 67 5.76 -10.62 -4.19
C ASP A 67 7.20 -11.06 -4.46
N ARG A 68 7.54 -12.29 -4.08
CA ARG A 68 8.86 -12.87 -4.34
C ARG A 68 9.10 -13.07 -5.83
N ALA A 69 8.12 -13.65 -6.53
CA ALA A 69 8.23 -13.88 -7.96
C ALA A 69 8.45 -12.55 -8.74
N ILE A 70 7.81 -11.46 -8.31
CA ILE A 70 8.05 -10.13 -8.90
C ILE A 70 9.50 -9.70 -8.64
N ASN A 71 9.97 -9.74 -7.40
CA ASN A 71 11.31 -9.30 -7.05
C ASN A 71 12.41 -10.16 -7.69
N ASP A 72 12.16 -11.45 -7.88
CA ASP A 72 13.11 -12.40 -8.52
C ASP A 72 13.21 -12.20 -10.05
N ASN A 73 12.21 -11.58 -10.68
CA ASN A 73 12.15 -11.45 -12.15
C ASN A 73 12.19 -10.00 -12.65
N VAL A 74 12.03 -9.02 -11.77
CA VAL A 74 12.04 -7.59 -12.11
C VAL A 74 13.15 -6.91 -11.33
N GLU A 75 14.30 -6.73 -11.98
CA GLU A 75 15.48 -6.08 -11.39
C GLU A 75 15.67 -4.69 -12.00
N LEU A 76 14.89 -3.71 -11.55
CA LEU A 76 14.93 -2.32 -12.06
C LEU A 76 15.53 -1.34 -11.07
N LEU A 77 15.45 -1.63 -9.77
CA LEU A 77 15.92 -0.74 -8.72
C LEU A 77 17.33 -1.12 -8.28
N LYS A 78 18.23 -0.13 -8.25
CA LYS A 78 19.61 -0.32 -7.74
C LYS A 78 19.65 -0.39 -6.20
N THR A 79 18.71 0.25 -5.55
CA THR A 79 18.56 0.31 -4.09
C THR A 79 17.07 0.28 -3.74
N HIS A 80 16.74 -0.35 -2.62
CA HIS A 80 15.36 -0.52 -2.15
C HIS A 80 15.05 0.51 -1.04
N VAL A 81 15.13 1.79 -1.38
CA VAL A 81 14.90 2.90 -0.44
C VAL A 81 13.62 3.64 -0.82
N PRO A 82 12.54 3.38 -0.15
CA PRO A 82 12.26 2.32 0.84
C PRO A 82 11.47 1.14 0.25
N TYR A 83 11.33 1.05 -1.07
CA TYR A 83 10.42 0.15 -1.77
C TYR A 83 11.18 -0.87 -2.62
N HIS A 84 10.65 -2.08 -2.68
CA HIS A 84 11.04 -3.11 -3.63
C HIS A 84 10.18 -3.05 -4.91
N GLU A 85 10.57 -3.76 -5.96
CA GLU A 85 9.82 -3.85 -7.21
C GLU A 85 8.39 -4.33 -6.98
N SER A 86 8.21 -5.33 -6.11
CA SER A 86 6.88 -5.85 -5.74
C SER A 86 5.99 -4.78 -5.12
N ASP A 87 6.55 -3.86 -4.32
CA ASP A 87 5.78 -2.77 -3.72
C ASP A 87 5.21 -1.83 -4.78
N HIS A 88 5.99 -1.54 -5.84
CA HIS A 88 5.53 -0.71 -6.95
C HIS A 88 4.46 -1.41 -7.79
N VAL A 89 4.72 -2.66 -8.19
CA VAL A 89 3.80 -3.44 -9.02
C VAL A 89 2.48 -3.68 -8.29
N LEU A 90 2.53 -4.12 -7.03
CA LEU A 90 1.34 -4.38 -6.23
C LEU A 90 0.58 -3.10 -5.90
N ASN A 91 1.26 -1.98 -5.65
CA ASN A 91 0.62 -0.70 -5.42
C ASN A 91 -0.24 -0.26 -6.62
N ILE A 92 0.30 -0.40 -7.84
CA ILE A 92 -0.43 -0.06 -9.07
C ILE A 92 -1.61 -1.03 -9.27
N ALA A 93 -1.38 -2.33 -9.12
CA ALA A 93 -2.42 -3.35 -9.24
C ALA A 93 -3.55 -3.12 -8.22
N TYR A 94 -3.21 -2.83 -6.98
CA TYR A 94 -4.19 -2.58 -5.92
C TYR A 94 -4.93 -1.26 -6.11
N ASN A 95 -4.30 -0.25 -6.70
CA ASN A 95 -4.98 0.97 -7.10
C ASN A 95 -6.12 0.66 -8.10
N VAL A 96 -5.83 -0.14 -9.14
CA VAL A 96 -6.83 -0.57 -10.13
C VAL A 96 -7.93 -1.41 -9.47
N LEU A 97 -7.56 -2.40 -8.67
CA LEU A 97 -8.53 -3.25 -7.94
C LEU A 97 -9.42 -2.45 -6.97
N SER A 98 -8.91 -1.34 -6.46
CA SER A 98 -9.65 -0.41 -5.60
C SER A 98 -10.50 0.62 -6.39
N GLY A 99 -10.62 0.45 -7.71
CA GLY A 99 -11.38 1.33 -8.59
C GLY A 99 -10.64 2.60 -9.01
N GLY A 100 -9.32 2.65 -8.84
CA GLY A 100 -8.49 3.74 -9.37
C GLY A 100 -8.40 3.66 -10.89
N THR A 101 -8.43 4.82 -11.54
CA THR A 101 -8.36 4.98 -13.00
C THR A 101 -7.07 5.65 -13.46
N CYS A 102 -6.36 6.27 -12.54
CA CYS A 102 -5.08 6.93 -12.76
C CYS A 102 -4.17 6.76 -11.54
N LEU A 103 -2.89 7.09 -11.69
CA LEU A 103 -1.91 6.97 -10.59
C LEU A 103 -2.21 7.92 -9.43
N GLU A 104 -2.82 9.07 -9.70
CA GLU A 104 -3.19 10.06 -8.70
C GLU A 104 -4.18 9.53 -7.66
N ASP A 105 -4.97 8.52 -8.01
CA ASP A 105 -5.91 7.85 -7.10
C ASP A 105 -5.20 7.12 -5.94
N ILE A 106 -3.92 6.76 -6.12
CA ILE A 106 -3.05 6.21 -5.06
C ILE A 106 -3.01 7.12 -3.85
N LYS A 107 -3.11 8.45 -4.04
CA LYS A 107 -3.12 9.42 -2.95
C LYS A 107 -4.24 9.16 -1.93
N ARG A 108 -5.39 8.68 -2.37
CA ARG A 108 -6.50 8.32 -1.49
C ARG A 108 -6.15 7.10 -0.64
N LEU A 109 -5.61 6.06 -1.27
CA LEU A 109 -5.24 4.81 -0.61
C LEU A 109 -4.08 5.01 0.37
N ARG A 110 -3.07 5.78 -0.03
CA ARG A 110 -1.91 6.11 0.79
C ARG A 110 -2.25 6.85 2.09
N ASN A 111 -3.37 7.58 2.12
CA ASN A 111 -3.83 8.34 3.28
C ASN A 111 -4.96 7.63 4.05
N ASP A 112 -5.26 6.38 3.72
CA ASP A 112 -6.23 5.54 4.43
C ASP A 112 -5.49 4.57 5.37
N GLU A 113 -5.54 4.87 6.67
CA GLU A 113 -4.88 4.07 7.71
C GLU A 113 -5.41 2.63 7.74
N THR A 114 -6.71 2.43 7.50
CA THR A 114 -7.32 1.11 7.52
C THR A 114 -6.86 0.28 6.34
N TYR A 115 -6.74 0.90 5.16
CA TYR A 115 -6.16 0.27 3.98
C TYR A 115 -4.70 -0.15 4.23
N MET A 116 -3.88 0.75 4.78
CA MET A 116 -2.48 0.45 5.09
C MET A 116 -2.34 -0.69 6.09
N ASN A 117 -3.15 -0.68 7.15
CA ASN A 117 -3.15 -1.76 8.14
C ASN A 117 -3.57 -3.10 7.53
N CYS A 118 -4.53 -3.09 6.60
CA CYS A 118 -5.00 -4.28 5.91
C CYS A 118 -3.89 -4.95 5.07
N LEU A 119 -3.00 -4.15 4.51
CA LEU A 119 -1.85 -4.61 3.72
C LEU A 119 -0.59 -4.87 4.58
N GLY A 120 -0.63 -4.60 5.88
CA GLY A 120 0.54 -4.65 6.75
C GLY A 120 1.62 -3.63 6.38
N ALA A 121 1.28 -2.60 5.60
CA ALA A 121 2.21 -1.60 5.10
C ALA A 121 2.25 -0.36 6.00
N ASP A 122 3.44 0.16 6.24
CA ASP A 122 3.61 1.46 6.91
C ASP A 122 3.37 2.62 5.95
N ARG A 123 3.73 2.42 4.69
CA ARG A 123 3.54 3.35 3.59
C ARG A 123 3.57 2.62 2.25
N ILE A 124 3.06 3.27 1.20
CA ILE A 124 3.13 2.80 -0.18
C ILE A 124 3.72 3.90 -1.08
N PRO A 125 4.28 3.54 -2.25
CA PRO A 125 4.73 4.54 -3.23
C PRO A 125 3.62 5.54 -3.55
N ASP A 126 3.97 6.82 -3.67
CA ASP A 126 3.03 7.83 -4.18
C ASP A 126 2.92 7.77 -5.71
N ALA A 127 2.01 8.56 -6.27
CA ALA A 127 1.75 8.59 -7.71
C ALA A 127 3.00 8.95 -8.52
N THR A 128 3.83 9.88 -8.04
CA THR A 128 5.06 10.28 -8.72
C THR A 128 6.07 9.14 -8.71
N THR A 129 6.30 8.55 -7.54
CA THR A 129 7.22 7.42 -7.36
C THR A 129 6.77 6.20 -8.19
N ALA A 130 5.46 5.92 -8.25
CA ALA A 130 4.90 4.86 -9.11
C ALA A 130 5.10 5.17 -10.59
N GLY A 131 4.92 6.42 -11.02
CA GLY A 131 5.17 6.87 -12.38
C GLY A 131 6.65 6.78 -12.78
N ASP A 132 7.56 7.15 -11.87
CA ASP A 132 9.00 7.04 -12.10
C ASP A 132 9.45 5.58 -12.22
N PHE A 133 8.84 4.67 -11.46
CA PHE A 133 9.08 3.24 -11.60
C PHE A 133 8.64 2.72 -12.97
N LEU A 134 7.44 3.10 -13.44
CA LEU A 134 6.93 2.65 -14.75
C LEU A 134 7.83 3.11 -15.92
N ARG A 135 8.45 4.28 -15.83
CA ARG A 135 9.37 4.78 -16.88
C ARG A 135 10.68 4.00 -17.00
N ARG A 136 10.94 3.05 -16.09
CA ARG A 136 12.16 2.23 -16.12
C ARG A 136 12.00 0.96 -16.95
N PHE A 137 10.80 0.70 -17.47
CA PHE A 137 10.52 -0.44 -18.37
C PHE A 137 10.80 -0.13 -19.85
N ASP A 138 11.28 1.05 -20.18
CA ASP A 138 11.63 1.47 -21.56
C ASP A 138 13.03 0.99 -21.99
#